data_4041858dafef397dd2b45f637d6f2b31
#
_entry.id   4041858dafef397dd2b45f637d6f2b31
#
_cell.length_a   1.000
_cell.length_b   1.000
_cell.length_c   1.000
_cell.angle_alpha   90.00
_cell.angle_beta   90.00
_cell.angle_gamma   90.00
#
_symmetry.space_group_name_H-M   'P 1'
#
loop_
_entity.id
_entity.type
_entity.pdbx_description
1 polymer ?
#
loop_
_entity_poly.entity_id
_entity_poly.type
_entity_poly.pdbx_seq_one_letter_code
_entity_poly.pdbx_strand_id
1 'polypeptide(L)'
;MNQNTSGIERHDFLDWLRVLAIFVLLFFHTGMLFVGWDWHIVNAETIDWLVRPMDIAHRLRMPLLFVIAGAGMWYTLRRRSVAQLINERSLRLLLPVAVGMFLIVPPQIYFERLYRHQWSGGYLQFMLERVLQFQPYPAGDFSWHHLWFILYLYVYVLLLLPILLWWRHADLNLRPGAWIYGLALLSGLNEAIFKPLFPETHNLVRDWYVFNHFLLLTLFGILLASMDRSWDWLERTRRAALLFSVSFTAILLTAFDHHVIDRSTPIDAFTANVFTWSWILTMLGYGKHYLSFSNPLLRWARDASYPIYILHQTLIIAIAYYVIQQPWPPAVKYWIVLGGTLASCIVLYETVVRRFALARLIFGMKPLDKIAARAVAKRSRAEI
;
A
#
# COMPACT_ATOMS: atom_id res chain seq x y z
N MET A 1 13.54 -15.70 40.55
CA MET A 1 13.93 -14.57 39.69
C MET A 1 13.99 -15.09 38.26
N ASN A 2 12.86 -15.09 37.55
CA ASN A 2 12.79 -15.48 36.13
C ASN A 2 13.17 -14.28 35.29
N GLN A 3 14.34 -14.29 34.69
CA GLN A 3 14.71 -13.37 33.64
C GLN A 3 13.84 -13.69 32.42
N ASN A 4 12.80 -12.89 32.25
CA ASN A 4 12.02 -12.83 31.04
C ASN A 4 12.98 -12.47 29.89
N THR A 5 13.41 -13.47 29.13
CA THR A 5 13.96 -13.28 27.78
C THR A 5 12.86 -12.58 27.00
N SER A 6 13.00 -11.28 26.80
CA SER A 6 12.09 -10.42 26.06
C SER A 6 12.03 -10.91 24.60
N GLY A 7 11.24 -11.95 24.38
CA GLY A 7 10.74 -12.33 23.06
C GLY A 7 9.94 -11.15 22.54
N ILE A 8 10.46 -10.56 21.49
CA ILE A 8 9.90 -9.43 20.79
C ILE A 8 8.47 -9.77 20.41
N GLU A 9 7.52 -9.13 21.06
CA GLU A 9 6.11 -9.28 20.71
C GLU A 9 5.92 -8.86 19.26
N ARG A 10 5.61 -9.84 18.44
CA ARG A 10 5.39 -9.64 17.01
C ARG A 10 3.91 -9.32 16.80
N HIS A 11 3.63 -8.21 16.18
CA HIS A 11 2.26 -7.80 15.89
C HIS A 11 1.74 -8.47 14.61
N ASP A 12 1.39 -9.77 14.68
CA ASP A 12 0.91 -10.56 13.54
C ASP A 12 -0.35 -9.94 12.90
N PHE A 13 -1.18 -9.22 13.66
CA PHE A 13 -2.35 -8.52 13.13
C PHE A 13 -1.99 -7.41 12.12
N LEU A 14 -0.86 -6.72 12.28
CA LEU A 14 -0.38 -5.75 11.29
C LEU A 14 0.07 -6.45 10.00
N ASP A 15 0.67 -7.63 10.11
CA ASP A 15 1.02 -8.44 8.95
C ASP A 15 -0.24 -8.92 8.22
N TRP A 16 -1.29 -9.36 8.93
CA TRP A 16 -2.59 -9.72 8.34
C TRP A 16 -3.25 -8.55 7.63
N LEU A 17 -3.37 -7.40 8.30
CA LEU A 17 -3.98 -6.21 7.71
C LEU A 17 -3.24 -5.74 6.46
N ARG A 18 -1.90 -5.81 6.46
CA ARG A 18 -1.10 -5.50 5.26
C ARG A 18 -1.39 -6.47 4.11
N VAL A 19 -1.44 -7.78 4.38
CA VAL A 19 -1.76 -8.80 3.38
C VAL A 19 -3.16 -8.54 2.82
N LEU A 20 -4.17 -8.34 3.66
CA LEU A 20 -5.54 -8.05 3.25
C LEU A 20 -5.62 -6.77 2.41
N ALA A 21 -4.92 -5.69 2.80
CA ALA A 21 -4.89 -4.44 2.02
C ALA A 21 -4.30 -4.64 0.62
N ILE A 22 -3.28 -5.50 0.47
CA ILE A 22 -2.70 -5.84 -0.84
C ILE A 22 -3.67 -6.69 -1.67
N PHE A 23 -4.43 -7.60 -1.07
CA PHE A 23 -5.50 -8.29 -1.79
C PHE A 23 -6.59 -7.32 -2.25
N VAL A 24 -7.04 -6.42 -1.37
CA VAL A 24 -8.00 -5.35 -1.76
C VAL A 24 -7.44 -4.51 -2.91
N LEU A 25 -6.13 -4.27 -2.95
CA LEU A 25 -5.48 -3.55 -4.04
C LEU A 25 -5.60 -4.28 -5.39
N LEU A 26 -5.51 -5.61 -5.41
CA LEU A 26 -5.72 -6.40 -6.64
C LEU A 26 -7.17 -6.25 -7.15
N PHE A 27 -8.15 -6.41 -6.27
CA PHE A 27 -9.56 -6.18 -6.59
C PHE A 27 -9.79 -4.77 -7.12
N PHE A 28 -9.20 -3.79 -6.45
CA PHE A 28 -9.30 -2.39 -6.83
C PHE A 28 -8.74 -2.12 -8.23
N HIS A 29 -7.49 -2.51 -8.51
CA HIS A 29 -6.88 -2.25 -9.82
C HIS A 29 -7.56 -3.04 -10.95
N THR A 30 -8.09 -4.24 -10.67
CA THR A 30 -8.95 -4.93 -11.63
C THR A 30 -10.26 -4.17 -11.84
N GLY A 31 -10.85 -3.61 -10.78
CA GLY A 31 -12.06 -2.80 -10.87
C GLY A 31 -11.90 -1.52 -11.68
N MET A 32 -10.70 -0.93 -11.71
CA MET A 32 -10.40 0.27 -12.52
C MET A 32 -10.74 0.10 -14.00
N LEU A 33 -10.70 -1.13 -14.51
CA LEU A 33 -11.09 -1.44 -15.90
C LEU A 33 -12.59 -1.25 -16.17
N PHE A 34 -13.46 -1.27 -15.12
CA PHE A 34 -14.90 -1.45 -15.27
C PHE A 34 -15.75 -0.36 -14.58
N VAL A 35 -15.14 0.69 -14.04
CA VAL A 35 -15.88 1.76 -13.30
C VAL A 35 -15.93 3.10 -14.03
N GLY A 36 -15.44 3.16 -15.27
CA GLY A 36 -15.47 4.37 -16.10
C GLY A 36 -14.51 5.48 -15.65
N TRP A 37 -13.57 5.18 -14.74
CA TRP A 37 -12.50 6.12 -14.38
C TRP A 37 -11.39 6.11 -15.44
N ASP A 38 -10.73 7.25 -15.65
CA ASP A 38 -9.57 7.28 -16.54
C ASP A 38 -8.44 6.42 -15.98
N TRP A 39 -8.05 5.42 -16.75
CA TRP A 39 -6.98 4.50 -16.41
C TRP A 39 -6.26 4.02 -17.67
N HIS A 40 -5.22 3.22 -17.51
CA HIS A 40 -4.37 2.74 -18.62
C HIS A 40 -5.18 2.16 -19.79
N ILE A 41 -6.04 1.21 -19.47
CA ILE A 41 -6.99 0.59 -20.40
C ILE A 41 -8.33 0.45 -19.68
N VAL A 42 -9.44 0.53 -20.40
CA VAL A 42 -10.79 0.43 -19.84
C VAL A 42 -11.67 -0.48 -20.69
N ASN A 43 -12.61 -1.18 -20.09
CA ASN A 43 -13.62 -1.95 -20.80
C ASN A 43 -14.67 -0.99 -21.37
N ALA A 44 -15.24 -1.32 -22.52
CA ALA A 44 -16.27 -0.49 -23.17
C ALA A 44 -17.55 -0.36 -22.31
N GLU A 45 -17.87 -1.41 -21.56
CA GLU A 45 -19.04 -1.43 -20.66
C GLU A 45 -18.60 -1.36 -19.21
N THR A 46 -19.32 -0.60 -18.38
CA THR A 46 -19.08 -0.43 -16.94
C THR A 46 -19.87 -1.42 -16.09
N ILE A 47 -19.46 -1.54 -14.82
CA ILE A 47 -20.17 -2.28 -13.77
C ILE A 47 -20.57 -1.27 -12.69
N ASP A 48 -21.77 -0.68 -12.80
CA ASP A 48 -22.20 0.47 -12.00
C ASP A 48 -22.19 0.20 -10.48
N TRP A 49 -22.61 -0.99 -10.04
CA TRP A 49 -22.62 -1.34 -8.62
C TRP A 49 -21.19 -1.41 -8.02
N LEU A 50 -20.16 -1.55 -8.85
CA LEU A 50 -18.77 -1.64 -8.40
C LEU A 50 -18.19 -0.27 -8.01
N VAL A 51 -18.74 0.84 -8.54
CA VAL A 51 -18.23 2.21 -8.32
C VAL A 51 -18.15 2.56 -6.83
N ARG A 52 -19.23 2.34 -6.06
CA ARG A 52 -19.22 2.64 -4.61
C ARG A 52 -18.21 1.81 -3.79
N PRO A 53 -18.13 0.48 -3.94
CA PRO A 53 -17.03 -0.30 -3.34
C PRO A 53 -15.64 0.19 -3.73
N MET A 54 -15.45 0.62 -4.97
CA MET A 54 -14.18 1.16 -5.45
C MET A 54 -13.82 2.49 -4.76
N ASP A 55 -14.77 3.42 -4.60
CA ASP A 55 -14.58 4.67 -3.86
C ASP A 55 -14.13 4.40 -2.41
N ILE A 56 -14.79 3.46 -1.74
CA ILE A 56 -14.44 3.05 -0.36
C ILE A 56 -13.03 2.46 -0.32
N ALA A 57 -12.73 1.50 -1.21
CA ALA A 57 -11.41 0.87 -1.28
C ALA A 57 -10.32 1.88 -1.61
N HIS A 58 -10.59 2.87 -2.47
CA HIS A 58 -9.66 3.95 -2.81
C HIS A 58 -9.25 4.74 -1.57
N ARG A 59 -10.21 5.11 -0.71
CA ARG A 59 -9.96 5.90 0.50
C ARG A 59 -9.29 5.12 1.64
N LEU A 60 -9.32 3.79 1.64
CA LEU A 60 -8.87 2.99 2.79
C LEU A 60 -7.57 2.22 2.58
N ARG A 61 -7.33 1.64 1.39
CA ARG A 61 -6.24 0.69 1.15
C ARG A 61 -4.85 1.30 1.33
N MET A 62 -4.58 2.43 0.67
CA MET A 62 -3.26 3.08 0.74
C MET A 62 -3.03 3.76 2.08
N PRO A 63 -3.98 4.52 2.65
CA PRO A 63 -3.87 5.05 4.00
C PRO A 63 -3.53 3.99 5.05
N LEU A 64 -4.21 2.85 5.05
CA LEU A 64 -3.92 1.75 5.98
C LEU A 64 -2.48 1.22 5.80
N LEU A 65 -2.02 1.06 4.55
CA LEU A 65 -0.65 0.59 4.27
C LEU A 65 0.42 1.56 4.79
N PHE A 66 0.21 2.87 4.65
CA PHE A 66 1.16 3.87 5.18
C PHE A 66 1.17 3.91 6.71
N VAL A 67 0.02 3.78 7.37
CA VAL A 67 -0.05 3.66 8.84
C VAL A 67 0.70 2.41 9.32
N ILE A 68 0.48 1.25 8.69
CA ILE A 68 1.20 0.00 9.02
C ILE A 68 2.71 0.15 8.76
N ALA A 69 3.08 0.82 7.67
CA ALA A 69 4.49 1.07 7.34
C ALA A 69 5.16 1.97 8.38
N GLY A 70 4.48 3.01 8.86
CA GLY A 70 4.95 3.88 9.93
C GLY A 70 5.19 3.11 11.23
N ALA A 71 4.23 2.28 11.65
CA ALA A 71 4.41 1.40 12.80
C ALA A 71 5.63 0.47 12.62
N GLY A 72 5.80 -0.10 11.43
CA GLY A 72 6.96 -0.93 11.09
C GLY A 72 8.30 -0.18 11.12
N MET A 73 8.32 1.12 10.77
CA MET A 73 9.50 1.97 10.89
C MET A 73 9.93 2.11 12.35
N TRP A 74 8.98 2.44 13.25
CA TRP A 74 9.22 2.56 14.68
C TRP A 74 9.84 1.30 15.28
N TYR A 75 9.23 0.12 15.04
CA TYR A 75 9.74 -1.15 15.55
C TYR A 75 11.10 -1.55 14.97
N THR A 76 11.39 -1.15 13.73
CA THR A 76 12.67 -1.46 13.10
C THR A 76 13.80 -0.61 13.68
N LEU A 77 13.55 0.68 13.90
CA LEU A 77 14.56 1.63 14.42
C LEU A 77 15.02 1.27 15.84
N ARG A 78 14.14 0.75 16.68
CA ARG A 78 14.50 0.31 18.04
C ARG A 78 15.52 -0.84 18.08
N ARG A 79 15.80 -1.48 16.94
CA ARG A 79 16.60 -2.72 16.85
C ARG A 79 17.83 -2.62 15.97
N ARG A 80 18.04 -1.51 15.26
CA ARG A 80 19.09 -1.40 14.25
C ARG A 80 19.80 -0.06 14.35
N SER A 81 21.07 -0.06 13.89
CA SER A 81 21.78 1.19 13.64
C SER A 81 21.20 1.91 12.44
N VAL A 82 21.42 3.22 12.36
CA VAL A 82 20.98 4.07 11.25
C VAL A 82 21.50 3.55 9.90
N ALA A 83 22.79 3.24 9.83
CA ALA A 83 23.41 2.71 8.61
C ALA A 83 22.80 1.38 8.17
N GLN A 84 22.52 0.47 9.11
CA GLN A 84 21.85 -0.80 8.82
C GLN A 84 20.41 -0.56 8.31
N LEU A 85 19.70 0.41 8.90
CA LEU A 85 18.34 0.76 8.48
C LEU A 85 18.34 1.31 7.05
N ILE A 86 19.18 2.30 6.75
CA ILE A 86 19.28 2.92 5.42
C ILE A 86 19.65 1.86 4.38
N ASN A 87 20.72 1.08 4.60
CA ASN A 87 21.15 0.06 3.66
C ASN A 87 20.04 -0.98 3.38
N GLU A 88 19.38 -1.47 4.43
CA GLU A 88 18.29 -2.44 4.25
C GLU A 88 17.10 -1.82 3.49
N ARG A 89 16.75 -0.57 3.78
CA ARG A 89 15.65 0.10 3.10
C ARG A 89 15.99 0.43 1.65
N SER A 90 17.22 0.85 1.35
CA SER A 90 17.67 1.06 -0.04
C SER A 90 17.59 -0.24 -0.86
N LEU A 91 18.09 -1.34 -0.34
CA LEU A 91 18.01 -2.63 -1.04
C LEU A 91 16.57 -3.17 -1.16
N ARG A 92 15.68 -2.86 -0.23
CA ARG A 92 14.31 -3.41 -0.22
C ARG A 92 13.27 -2.51 -0.86
N LEU A 93 13.53 -1.22 -0.99
CA LEU A 93 12.58 -0.26 -1.54
C LEU A 93 13.14 0.40 -2.82
N LEU A 94 14.33 1.00 -2.75
CA LEU A 94 14.87 1.74 -3.89
C LEU A 94 15.28 0.84 -5.06
N LEU A 95 15.97 -0.27 -4.77
CA LEU A 95 16.39 -1.22 -5.82
C LEU A 95 15.19 -1.82 -6.59
N PRO A 96 14.11 -2.31 -5.94
CA PRO A 96 12.92 -2.77 -6.66
C PRO A 96 12.25 -1.69 -7.52
N VAL A 97 12.24 -0.43 -7.08
CA VAL A 97 11.74 0.69 -7.91
C VAL A 97 12.64 0.90 -9.12
N ALA A 98 13.94 1.03 -8.91
CA ALA A 98 14.90 1.27 -9.99
C ALA A 98 14.84 0.18 -11.07
N VAL A 99 14.86 -1.10 -10.66
CA VAL A 99 14.73 -2.22 -11.59
C VAL A 99 13.31 -2.31 -12.18
N GLY A 100 12.29 -2.02 -11.38
CA GLY A 100 10.90 -2.05 -11.81
C GLY A 100 10.57 -1.06 -12.91
N MET A 101 11.20 0.12 -12.93
CA MET A 101 11.08 1.12 -13.99
C MET A 101 11.54 0.60 -15.37
N PHE A 102 12.39 -0.42 -15.40
CA PHE A 102 12.88 -1.02 -16.65
C PHE A 102 12.24 -2.37 -16.98
N LEU A 103 11.80 -3.15 -15.99
CA LEU A 103 11.31 -4.51 -16.21
C LEU A 103 9.81 -4.69 -15.95
N ILE A 104 9.25 -3.93 -15.02
CA ILE A 104 7.87 -4.15 -14.53
C ILE A 104 6.91 -3.11 -15.11
N VAL A 105 7.30 -1.85 -15.16
CA VAL A 105 6.44 -0.76 -15.63
C VAL A 105 6.33 -0.69 -17.15
N PRO A 106 7.40 -0.87 -17.95
CA PRO A 106 7.30 -0.69 -19.41
C PRO A 106 6.24 -1.58 -20.10
N PRO A 107 6.02 -2.85 -19.72
CA PRO A 107 4.93 -3.63 -20.32
C PRO A 107 3.54 -3.01 -20.08
N GLN A 108 3.31 -2.33 -18.94
CA GLN A 108 2.04 -1.64 -18.68
C GLN A 108 1.80 -0.53 -19.71
N ILE A 109 2.82 0.33 -19.89
CA ILE A 109 2.76 1.46 -20.81
C ILE A 109 2.68 0.96 -22.26
N TYR A 110 3.39 -0.11 -22.60
CA TYR A 110 3.31 -0.73 -23.92
C TYR A 110 1.87 -1.15 -24.27
N PHE A 111 1.20 -1.90 -23.41
CA PHE A 111 -0.19 -2.31 -23.62
C PHE A 111 -1.16 -1.12 -23.62
N GLU A 112 -0.93 -0.12 -22.79
CA GLU A 112 -1.69 1.13 -22.81
C GLU A 112 -1.56 1.85 -24.17
N ARG A 113 -0.33 2.02 -24.67
CA ARG A 113 -0.09 2.66 -25.97
C ARG A 113 -0.68 1.89 -27.14
N LEU A 114 -0.64 0.55 -27.10
CA LEU A 114 -1.35 -0.30 -28.07
C LEU A 114 -2.85 -0.08 -28.01
N TYR A 115 -3.42 -0.09 -26.80
CA TYR A 115 -4.85 0.11 -26.59
C TYR A 115 -5.33 1.50 -27.06
N ARG A 116 -4.54 2.54 -26.81
CA ARG A 116 -4.84 3.92 -27.21
C ARG A 116 -4.44 4.22 -28.67
N HIS A 117 -4.00 3.24 -29.44
CA HIS A 117 -3.50 3.38 -30.84
C HIS A 117 -2.36 4.39 -30.98
N GLN A 118 -1.54 4.56 -29.93
CA GLN A 118 -0.37 5.45 -29.90
C GLN A 118 0.94 4.72 -30.22
N TRP A 119 0.88 3.41 -30.42
CA TRP A 119 1.99 2.55 -30.81
C TRP A 119 1.48 1.35 -31.61
N SER A 120 2.28 0.89 -32.58
CA SER A 120 1.97 -0.30 -33.42
C SER A 120 3.16 -1.24 -33.60
N GLY A 121 4.34 -0.87 -33.05
CA GLY A 121 5.56 -1.67 -33.14
C GLY A 121 5.66 -2.78 -32.10
N GLY A 122 6.69 -3.61 -32.21
CA GLY A 122 7.00 -4.64 -31.21
C GLY A 122 7.50 -4.09 -29.89
N TYR A 123 7.45 -4.93 -28.83
CA TYR A 123 7.87 -4.52 -27.49
C TYR A 123 9.35 -4.10 -27.39
N LEU A 124 10.27 -4.82 -28.08
CA LEU A 124 11.68 -4.45 -28.05
C LEU A 124 11.91 -3.08 -28.71
N GLN A 125 11.25 -2.81 -29.81
CA GLN A 125 11.29 -1.50 -30.49
C GLN A 125 10.74 -0.40 -29.55
N PHE A 126 9.62 -0.66 -28.85
CA PHE A 126 9.07 0.25 -27.85
C PHE A 126 10.09 0.57 -26.74
N MET A 127 10.79 -0.44 -26.23
CA MET A 127 11.84 -0.22 -25.23
C MET A 127 12.93 0.72 -25.74
N LEU A 128 13.44 0.48 -26.95
CA LEU A 128 14.57 1.25 -27.52
C LEU A 128 14.17 2.67 -27.92
N GLU A 129 13.01 2.84 -28.55
CA GLU A 129 12.59 4.11 -29.15
C GLU A 129 11.79 5.01 -28.19
N ARG A 130 11.22 4.45 -27.12
CA ARG A 130 10.33 5.17 -26.20
C ARG A 130 10.83 5.18 -24.76
N VAL A 131 11.04 4.02 -24.15
CA VAL A 131 11.37 3.93 -22.74
C VAL A 131 12.80 4.45 -22.46
N LEU A 132 13.77 4.05 -23.27
CA LEU A 132 15.17 4.47 -23.13
C LEU A 132 15.45 5.92 -23.56
N GLN A 133 14.43 6.67 -23.99
CA GLN A 133 14.54 8.12 -24.16
C GLN A 133 14.42 8.86 -22.81
N PHE A 134 14.05 8.18 -21.74
CA PHE A 134 13.90 8.73 -20.39
C PHE A 134 12.96 9.93 -20.28
N GLN A 135 12.04 10.08 -21.23
CA GLN A 135 11.02 11.12 -21.16
C GLN A 135 9.94 10.73 -20.15
N PRO A 136 9.64 11.60 -19.15
CA PRO A 136 8.65 11.27 -18.13
C PRO A 136 7.23 11.07 -18.70
N TYR A 137 6.54 10.06 -18.19
CA TYR A 137 5.12 9.85 -18.45
C TYR A 137 4.28 11.03 -17.84
N PRO A 138 3.18 11.49 -18.46
CA PRO A 138 2.50 10.90 -19.62
C PRO A 138 3.00 11.40 -20.99
N ALA A 139 3.84 12.43 -21.03
CA ALA A 139 4.38 12.95 -22.29
C ALA A 139 5.34 11.95 -22.98
N GLY A 140 6.14 11.23 -22.19
CA GLY A 140 6.95 10.10 -22.60
C GLY A 140 6.46 8.79 -21.99
N ASP A 141 7.35 7.79 -21.93
CA ASP A 141 7.00 6.43 -21.53
C ASP A 141 7.92 5.87 -20.43
N PHE A 142 8.62 6.77 -19.70
CA PHE A 142 9.44 6.43 -18.56
C PHE A 142 8.75 6.81 -17.24
N SER A 143 8.50 5.83 -16.36
CA SER A 143 7.76 6.06 -15.13
C SER A 143 8.01 4.98 -14.09
N TRP A 144 7.63 5.27 -12.85
CA TRP A 144 7.51 4.29 -11.77
C TRP A 144 6.07 3.80 -11.53
N HIS A 145 5.06 4.39 -12.17
CA HIS A 145 3.65 4.00 -12.09
C HIS A 145 3.22 3.59 -10.66
N HIS A 146 2.60 2.41 -10.49
CA HIS A 146 2.14 1.89 -9.20
C HIS A 146 3.25 1.68 -8.15
N LEU A 147 4.52 1.71 -8.55
CA LEU A 147 5.64 1.63 -7.60
C LEU A 147 5.84 2.92 -6.80
N TRP A 148 5.06 3.98 -7.07
CA TRP A 148 5.12 5.25 -6.36
C TRP A 148 5.04 5.09 -4.83
N PHE A 149 4.22 4.17 -4.32
CA PHE A 149 4.11 3.88 -2.88
C PHE A 149 5.45 3.49 -2.26
N ILE A 150 6.22 2.65 -2.94
CA ILE A 150 7.54 2.20 -2.47
C ILE A 150 8.52 3.37 -2.46
N LEU A 151 8.51 4.20 -3.51
CA LEU A 151 9.38 5.38 -3.61
C LEU A 151 9.07 6.40 -2.52
N TYR A 152 7.79 6.73 -2.31
CA TYR A 152 7.35 7.63 -1.23
C TYR A 152 7.74 7.09 0.14
N LEU A 153 7.53 5.80 0.36
CA LEU A 153 7.92 5.16 1.61
C LEU A 153 9.44 5.23 1.87
N TYR A 154 10.25 5.09 0.82
CA TYR A 154 11.71 5.26 0.93
C TYR A 154 12.08 6.69 1.30
N VAL A 155 11.50 7.68 0.65
CA VAL A 155 11.71 9.10 0.95
C VAL A 155 11.27 9.42 2.38
N TYR A 156 10.12 8.91 2.84
CA TYR A 156 9.66 9.10 4.22
C TYR A 156 10.59 8.46 5.25
N VAL A 157 11.19 7.31 4.95
CA VAL A 157 12.23 6.74 5.84
C VAL A 157 13.37 7.73 6.05
N LEU A 158 13.85 8.38 4.98
CA LEU A 158 14.96 9.34 5.07
C LEU A 158 14.55 10.62 5.77
N LEU A 159 13.39 11.21 5.42
CA LEU A 159 12.88 12.45 6.00
C LEU A 159 12.54 12.31 7.49
N LEU A 160 11.94 11.19 7.89
CA LEU A 160 11.51 10.99 9.26
C LEU A 160 12.62 10.47 10.17
N LEU A 161 13.75 10.04 9.61
CA LEU A 161 14.85 9.46 10.40
C LEU A 161 15.36 10.39 11.52
N PRO A 162 15.63 11.70 11.28
CA PRO A 162 16.03 12.62 12.35
C PRO A 162 14.98 12.73 13.46
N ILE A 163 13.71 12.84 13.07
CA ILE A 163 12.57 12.93 14.01
C ILE A 163 12.46 11.65 14.84
N LEU A 164 12.59 10.49 14.21
CA LEU A 164 12.53 9.19 14.87
C LEU A 164 13.70 8.98 15.84
N LEU A 165 14.89 9.44 15.50
CA LEU A 165 16.06 9.38 16.38
C LEU A 165 15.88 10.26 17.60
N TRP A 166 15.39 11.48 17.43
CA TRP A 166 15.04 12.38 18.53
C TRP A 166 13.94 11.76 19.40
N TRP A 167 12.85 11.30 18.78
CA TRP A 167 11.69 10.70 19.49
C TRP A 167 12.05 9.47 20.30
N ARG A 168 12.98 8.64 19.82
CA ARG A 168 13.45 7.46 20.54
C ARG A 168 14.09 7.81 21.90
N HIS A 169 14.70 9.00 22.01
CA HIS A 169 15.35 9.50 23.21
C HIS A 169 14.45 10.43 24.04
N ALA A 170 13.43 10.99 23.42
CA ALA A 170 12.43 11.79 24.13
C ALA A 170 11.45 10.83 24.83
N ASP A 171 11.42 10.87 26.15
CA ASP A 171 10.49 10.07 26.95
C ASP A 171 9.08 10.67 26.86
N LEU A 172 8.49 10.57 25.68
CA LEU A 172 7.14 11.08 25.40
C LEU A 172 6.12 10.10 26.00
N ASN A 173 5.73 10.36 27.24
CA ASN A 173 4.74 9.55 27.96
C ASN A 173 3.30 9.84 27.45
N LEU A 174 3.11 9.69 26.13
CA LEU A 174 1.80 9.90 25.51
C LEU A 174 0.89 8.69 25.81
N ARG A 175 -0.32 8.98 26.28
CA ARG A 175 -1.34 7.96 26.52
C ARG A 175 -2.38 7.96 25.39
N PRO A 176 -2.78 6.78 24.92
CA PRO A 176 -3.83 6.69 23.90
C PRO A 176 -5.17 7.18 24.49
N GLY A 177 -5.97 7.85 23.66
CA GLY A 177 -7.25 8.42 24.05
C GLY A 177 -8.05 8.90 22.83
N ALA A 178 -9.22 9.48 23.07
CA ALA A 178 -10.11 9.96 22.01
C ALA A 178 -9.48 11.05 21.12
N TRP A 179 -8.46 11.77 21.61
CA TRP A 179 -7.72 12.77 20.83
C TRP A 179 -7.09 12.22 19.54
N ILE A 180 -6.84 10.88 19.48
CA ILE A 180 -6.32 10.20 18.29
C ILE A 180 -7.25 10.41 17.09
N TYR A 181 -8.56 10.49 17.29
CA TYR A 181 -9.51 10.80 16.20
C TYR A 181 -9.30 12.20 15.62
N GLY A 182 -8.81 13.15 16.44
CA GLY A 182 -8.49 14.51 16.02
C GLY A 182 -7.36 14.59 14.98
N LEU A 183 -6.54 13.54 14.83
CA LEU A 183 -5.50 13.48 13.80
C LEU A 183 -6.08 13.55 12.37
N ALA A 184 -7.33 13.14 12.18
CA ALA A 184 -8.05 13.30 10.92
C ALA A 184 -8.13 14.76 10.46
N LEU A 185 -8.21 15.70 11.41
CA LEU A 185 -8.29 17.13 11.11
C LEU A 185 -7.02 17.66 10.44
N LEU A 186 -5.85 17.14 10.82
CA LEU A 186 -4.59 17.50 10.18
C LEU A 186 -4.55 17.02 8.71
N SER A 187 -5.04 15.82 8.45
CA SER A 187 -5.16 15.30 7.08
C SER A 187 -6.23 16.06 6.29
N GLY A 188 -7.34 16.43 6.91
CA GLY A 188 -8.39 17.27 6.30
C GLY A 188 -7.87 18.66 5.95
N LEU A 189 -7.09 19.27 6.84
CA LEU A 189 -6.44 20.57 6.59
C LEU A 189 -5.46 20.49 5.42
N ASN A 190 -4.63 19.44 5.39
CA ASN A 190 -3.74 19.20 4.26
C ASN A 190 -4.53 19.09 2.93
N GLU A 191 -5.61 18.31 2.90
CA GLU A 191 -6.43 18.14 1.70
C GLU A 191 -7.08 19.47 1.28
N ALA A 192 -7.68 20.21 2.22
CA ALA A 192 -8.35 21.49 1.94
C ALA A 192 -7.39 22.56 1.40
N ILE A 193 -6.13 22.59 1.87
CA ILE A 193 -5.15 23.60 1.45
C ILE A 193 -4.41 23.16 0.17
N PHE A 194 -3.92 21.93 0.12
CA PHE A 194 -2.97 21.53 -0.93
C PHE A 194 -3.63 20.90 -2.15
N LYS A 195 -4.76 20.19 -2.02
CA LYS A 195 -5.41 19.52 -3.14
C LYS A 195 -5.85 20.46 -4.28
N PRO A 196 -6.39 21.65 -4.01
CA PRO A 196 -6.71 22.61 -5.08
C PRO A 196 -5.49 23.15 -5.82
N LEU A 197 -4.32 23.16 -5.17
CA LEU A 197 -3.06 23.72 -5.72
C LEU A 197 -2.22 22.63 -6.39
N PHE A 198 -2.29 21.40 -5.90
CA PHE A 198 -1.44 20.29 -6.31
C PHE A 198 -2.30 19.04 -6.52
N PRO A 199 -2.79 18.82 -7.75
CA PRO A 199 -3.58 17.65 -8.07
C PRO A 199 -2.77 16.35 -7.87
N GLU A 200 -3.47 15.26 -7.62
CA GLU A 200 -2.88 13.94 -7.41
C GLU A 200 -2.17 13.45 -8.69
N THR A 201 -0.85 13.35 -8.66
CA THR A 201 -0.03 12.93 -9.80
C THR A 201 0.93 11.79 -9.49
N HIS A 202 1.21 11.52 -8.23
CA HIS A 202 2.18 10.53 -7.75
C HIS A 202 3.62 10.73 -8.31
N ASN A 203 3.98 11.97 -8.68
CA ASN A 203 5.27 12.28 -9.28
C ASN A 203 6.35 12.75 -8.30
N LEU A 204 6.09 12.72 -7.00
CA LEU A 204 6.96 13.08 -5.89
C LEU A 204 7.30 14.59 -5.79
N VAL A 205 7.51 15.29 -6.90
CA VAL A 205 8.03 16.68 -6.93
C VAL A 205 6.91 17.73 -6.94
N ARG A 206 5.79 17.44 -7.63
CA ARG A 206 4.65 18.37 -7.77
C ARG A 206 3.35 17.80 -7.16
N ASP A 207 3.48 16.99 -6.16
CA ASP A 207 2.39 16.19 -5.58
C ASP A 207 2.26 16.47 -4.07
N TRP A 208 2.39 17.73 -3.67
CA TRP A 208 2.45 18.11 -2.26
C TRP A 208 1.22 17.70 -1.45
N TYR A 209 0.03 17.66 -2.08
CA TYR A 209 -1.18 17.15 -1.43
C TYR A 209 -0.99 15.68 -1.01
N VAL A 210 -0.71 14.82 -1.96
CA VAL A 210 -0.56 13.36 -1.74
C VAL A 210 0.67 13.05 -0.90
N PHE A 211 1.78 13.74 -1.17
CA PHE A 211 3.01 13.60 -0.41
C PHE A 211 2.80 13.88 1.09
N ASN A 212 2.21 15.02 1.43
CA ASN A 212 1.95 15.39 2.83
C ASN A 212 0.89 14.48 3.45
N HIS A 213 -0.16 14.09 2.71
CA HIS A 213 -1.21 13.21 3.19
C HIS A 213 -0.64 11.87 3.69
N PHE A 214 0.15 11.19 2.86
CA PHE A 214 0.73 9.91 3.24
C PHE A 214 1.89 10.03 4.22
N LEU A 215 2.60 11.15 4.24
CA LEU A 215 3.58 11.45 5.29
C LEU A 215 2.91 11.55 6.66
N LEU A 216 1.77 12.27 6.77
CA LEU A 216 0.98 12.37 8.00
C LEU A 216 0.48 11.00 8.46
N LEU A 217 -0.06 10.19 7.54
CA LEU A 217 -0.51 8.82 7.88
C LEU A 217 0.64 7.92 8.34
N THR A 218 1.83 8.07 7.76
CA THR A 218 3.04 7.39 8.21
C THR A 218 3.43 7.83 9.63
N LEU A 219 3.39 9.15 9.90
CA LEU A 219 3.61 9.71 11.23
C LEU A 219 2.57 9.22 12.25
N PHE A 220 1.30 9.10 11.86
CA PHE A 220 0.24 8.56 12.73
C PHE A 220 0.50 7.09 13.08
N GLY A 221 1.00 6.30 12.13
CA GLY A 221 1.44 4.93 12.38
C GLY A 221 2.62 4.83 13.35
N ILE A 222 3.60 5.72 13.21
CA ILE A 222 4.72 5.86 14.15
C ILE A 222 4.22 6.23 15.54
N LEU A 223 3.35 7.24 15.61
CA LEU A 223 2.76 7.72 16.86
C LEU A 223 2.00 6.60 17.59
N LEU A 224 1.11 5.87 16.89
CA LEU A 224 0.41 4.73 17.47
C LEU A 224 1.37 3.66 18.00
N ALA A 225 2.41 3.32 17.23
CA ALA A 225 3.38 2.30 17.61
C ALA A 225 4.34 2.74 18.75
N SER A 226 4.50 4.04 18.94
CA SER A 226 5.36 4.60 20.01
C SER A 226 4.66 4.69 21.37
N MET A 227 3.34 4.77 21.39
CA MET A 227 2.57 4.84 22.64
C MET A 227 2.39 3.46 23.26
N ASP A 228 2.72 3.33 24.54
CA ASP A 228 2.41 2.12 25.31
C ASP A 228 0.91 1.86 25.32
N ARG A 229 0.52 0.58 25.15
CA ARG A 229 -0.87 0.12 25.17
C ARG A 229 -1.81 0.75 24.13
N SER A 230 -1.29 1.40 23.08
CA SER A 230 -2.13 1.96 22.02
C SER A 230 -2.97 0.88 21.33
N TRP A 231 -2.36 -0.27 21.02
CA TRP A 231 -3.04 -1.40 20.40
C TRP A 231 -4.12 -2.00 21.30
N ASP A 232 -3.86 -2.09 22.61
CA ASP A 232 -4.85 -2.57 23.59
C ASP A 232 -6.00 -1.58 23.76
N TRP A 233 -5.71 -0.28 23.69
CA TRP A 233 -6.74 0.75 23.71
C TRP A 233 -7.64 0.67 22.47
N LEU A 234 -7.07 0.53 21.27
CA LEU A 234 -7.81 0.34 20.03
C LEU A 234 -8.66 -0.94 20.07
N GLU A 235 -8.12 -2.02 20.61
CA GLU A 235 -8.87 -3.27 20.79
C GLU A 235 -10.07 -3.10 21.73
N ARG A 236 -9.89 -2.44 22.86
CA ARG A 236 -10.98 -2.19 23.83
C ARG A 236 -12.06 -1.30 23.27
N THR A 237 -11.69 -0.29 22.51
CA THR A 237 -12.62 0.71 21.95
C THR A 237 -13.20 0.30 20.57
N ARG A 238 -12.82 -0.84 20.00
CA ARG A 238 -13.17 -1.26 18.64
C ARG A 238 -14.68 -1.21 18.31
N ARG A 239 -15.55 -1.56 19.29
CA ARG A 239 -17.00 -1.52 19.11
C ARG A 239 -17.53 -0.09 18.98
N ALA A 240 -17.03 0.80 19.82
CA ALA A 240 -17.36 2.23 19.74
C ALA A 240 -16.81 2.83 18.43
N ALA A 241 -15.58 2.45 18.05
CA ALA A 241 -14.98 2.86 16.77
C ALA A 241 -15.82 2.39 15.57
N LEU A 242 -16.27 1.14 15.57
CA LEU A 242 -17.14 0.60 14.50
C LEU A 242 -18.48 1.35 14.45
N LEU A 243 -19.13 1.53 15.60
CA LEU A 243 -20.41 2.28 15.67
C LEU A 243 -20.23 3.70 15.12
N PHE A 244 -19.19 4.40 15.55
CA PHE A 244 -18.87 5.73 15.02
C PHE A 244 -18.64 5.71 13.51
N SER A 245 -17.80 4.80 13.02
CA SER A 245 -17.46 4.72 11.58
C SER A 245 -18.68 4.39 10.72
N VAL A 246 -19.53 3.45 11.16
CA VAL A 246 -20.76 3.09 10.43
C VAL A 246 -21.77 4.23 10.45
N SER A 247 -22.04 4.84 11.63
CA SER A 247 -22.96 5.95 11.75
C SER A 247 -22.49 7.16 10.94
N PHE A 248 -21.19 7.48 11.03
CA PHE A 248 -20.62 8.58 10.26
C PHE A 248 -20.69 8.32 8.75
N THR A 249 -20.44 7.08 8.31
CA THR A 249 -20.59 6.69 6.90
C THR A 249 -22.03 6.84 6.44
N ALA A 250 -23.00 6.39 7.21
CA ALA A 250 -24.43 6.53 6.87
C ALA A 250 -24.83 8.01 6.73
N ILE A 251 -24.42 8.85 7.69
CA ILE A 251 -24.67 10.30 7.65
C ILE A 251 -24.00 10.93 6.40
N LEU A 252 -22.75 10.56 6.11
CA LEU A 252 -22.02 11.10 4.99
C LEU A 252 -22.66 10.72 3.64
N LEU A 253 -23.05 9.46 3.47
CA LEU A 253 -23.74 9.00 2.26
C LEU A 253 -25.06 9.73 2.07
N THR A 254 -25.85 9.89 3.14
CA THR A 254 -27.11 10.65 3.10
C THR A 254 -26.87 12.12 2.73
N ALA A 255 -25.83 12.75 3.30
CA ALA A 255 -25.47 14.12 2.99
C ALA A 255 -25.06 14.32 1.51
N PHE A 256 -24.36 13.36 0.92
CA PHE A 256 -24.03 13.38 -0.51
C PHE A 256 -25.26 13.11 -1.40
N ASP A 257 -26.09 12.14 -1.05
CA ASP A 257 -27.29 11.81 -1.84
C ASP A 257 -28.30 12.99 -1.86
N HIS A 258 -28.31 13.81 -0.81
CA HIS A 258 -29.15 15.03 -0.72
C HIS A 258 -28.40 16.31 -1.12
N HIS A 259 -27.21 16.24 -1.70
CA HIS A 259 -26.39 17.39 -2.11
C HIS A 259 -26.10 18.42 -0.99
N VAL A 260 -26.09 17.97 0.26
CA VAL A 260 -25.74 18.82 1.42
C VAL A 260 -24.24 19.12 1.46
N ILE A 261 -23.44 18.13 0.99
CA ILE A 261 -21.97 18.26 0.86
C ILE A 261 -21.61 18.12 -0.61
N ASP A 262 -20.97 19.13 -1.16
CA ASP A 262 -20.39 19.07 -2.50
C ASP A 262 -18.94 18.53 -2.44
N ARG A 263 -18.61 17.65 -3.40
CA ARG A 263 -17.27 17.09 -3.56
C ARG A 263 -16.34 18.17 -4.08
N SER A 264 -15.48 18.73 -3.48
CA SER A 264 -14.53 19.80 -3.79
C SER A 264 -14.50 20.92 -2.75
N THR A 265 -15.35 20.82 -1.74
CA THR A 265 -15.38 21.79 -0.65
C THR A 265 -14.40 21.42 0.46
N PRO A 266 -13.95 22.38 1.28
CA PRO A 266 -13.21 22.08 2.50
C PRO A 266 -13.94 21.11 3.44
N ILE A 267 -15.28 21.16 3.48
CA ILE A 267 -16.12 20.25 4.29
C ILE A 267 -15.95 18.81 3.80
N ASP A 268 -15.94 18.56 2.48
CA ASP A 268 -15.66 17.24 1.93
C ASP A 268 -14.27 16.76 2.33
N ALA A 269 -13.25 17.62 2.26
CA ALA A 269 -11.89 17.27 2.67
C ALA A 269 -11.83 16.79 4.13
N PHE A 270 -12.47 17.50 5.06
CA PHE A 270 -12.50 17.09 6.47
C PHE A 270 -13.31 15.81 6.69
N THR A 271 -14.52 15.72 6.11
CA THR A 271 -15.39 14.55 6.27
C THR A 271 -14.79 13.29 5.67
N ALA A 272 -14.12 13.39 4.51
CA ALA A 272 -13.41 12.29 3.88
C ALA A 272 -12.25 11.76 4.75
N ASN A 273 -11.51 12.65 5.40
CA ASN A 273 -10.41 12.25 6.26
C ASN A 273 -10.88 11.70 7.61
N VAL A 274 -11.98 12.22 8.17
CA VAL A 274 -12.63 11.62 9.35
C VAL A 274 -13.15 10.21 9.01
N PHE A 275 -13.79 10.02 7.86
CA PHE A 275 -14.19 8.71 7.36
C PHE A 275 -12.99 7.75 7.27
N THR A 276 -11.95 8.14 6.54
CA THR A 276 -10.76 7.32 6.32
C THR A 276 -10.11 6.92 7.64
N TRP A 277 -9.84 7.88 8.52
CA TRP A 277 -9.14 7.65 9.76
C TRP A 277 -9.96 6.82 10.75
N SER A 278 -11.26 7.07 10.88
CA SER A 278 -12.14 6.29 11.75
C SER A 278 -12.19 4.81 11.34
N TRP A 279 -12.28 4.52 10.05
CA TRP A 279 -12.22 3.15 9.54
C TRP A 279 -10.85 2.50 9.74
N ILE A 280 -9.75 3.24 9.59
CA ILE A 280 -8.41 2.72 9.89
C ILE A 280 -8.30 2.31 11.36
N LEU A 281 -8.74 3.16 12.31
CA LEU A 281 -8.73 2.84 13.73
C LEU A 281 -9.62 1.64 14.04
N THR A 282 -10.79 1.54 13.39
CA THR A 282 -11.67 0.38 13.48
C THR A 282 -10.97 -0.89 12.99
N MET A 283 -10.37 -0.86 11.80
CA MET A 283 -9.65 -2.01 11.25
C MET A 283 -8.46 -2.43 12.12
N LEU A 284 -7.71 -1.49 12.69
CA LEU A 284 -6.62 -1.78 13.62
C LEU A 284 -7.13 -2.43 14.92
N GLY A 285 -8.22 -1.91 15.50
CA GLY A 285 -8.80 -2.46 16.72
C GLY A 285 -9.37 -3.87 16.53
N TYR A 286 -10.12 -4.11 15.46
CA TYR A 286 -10.63 -5.44 15.11
C TYR A 286 -9.51 -6.38 14.66
N GLY A 287 -8.54 -5.87 13.91
CA GLY A 287 -7.35 -6.63 13.53
C GLY A 287 -6.58 -7.13 14.75
N LYS A 288 -6.34 -6.26 15.74
CA LYS A 288 -5.69 -6.67 17.00
C LYS A 288 -6.48 -7.76 17.69
N HIS A 289 -7.81 -7.67 17.72
CA HIS A 289 -8.67 -8.64 18.40
C HIS A 289 -8.74 -10.00 17.72
N TYR A 290 -8.94 -10.03 16.39
CA TYR A 290 -9.22 -11.27 15.66
C TYR A 290 -8.03 -11.84 14.90
N LEU A 291 -7.01 -11.04 14.60
CA LEU A 291 -5.90 -11.41 13.71
C LEU A 291 -4.55 -11.49 14.44
N SER A 292 -4.54 -11.51 15.78
CA SER A 292 -3.32 -11.64 16.60
C SER A 292 -2.81 -13.08 16.68
N PHE A 293 -2.82 -13.80 15.55
CA PHE A 293 -2.32 -15.17 15.46
C PHE A 293 -1.45 -15.36 14.23
N SER A 294 -0.54 -16.33 14.31
CA SER A 294 0.32 -16.74 13.18
C SER A 294 -0.03 -18.15 12.72
N ASN A 295 -0.10 -18.32 11.41
CA ASN A 295 -0.27 -19.62 10.78
C ASN A 295 0.63 -19.77 9.52
N PRO A 296 0.70 -20.93 8.87
CA PRO A 296 1.49 -21.12 7.65
C PRO A 296 1.08 -20.18 6.52
N LEU A 297 -0.23 -19.92 6.37
CA LEU A 297 -0.75 -19.00 5.35
C LEU A 297 -0.25 -17.58 5.55
N LEU A 298 -0.32 -17.03 6.78
CA LEU A 298 0.20 -15.68 7.05
C LEU A 298 1.70 -15.59 6.77
N ARG A 299 2.47 -16.61 7.16
CA ARG A 299 3.92 -16.63 6.91
C ARG A 299 4.25 -16.60 5.42
N TRP A 300 3.53 -17.38 4.62
CA TRP A 300 3.66 -17.39 3.17
C TRP A 300 3.18 -16.06 2.56
N ALA A 301 1.96 -15.64 2.87
CA ALA A 301 1.34 -14.43 2.31
C ALA A 301 2.14 -13.16 2.63
N ARG A 302 2.70 -13.06 3.83
CA ARG A 302 3.58 -11.96 4.22
C ARG A 302 4.82 -11.85 3.34
N ASP A 303 5.44 -12.97 3.01
CA ASP A 303 6.64 -13.00 2.19
C ASP A 303 6.29 -12.79 0.70
N ALA A 304 5.12 -13.28 0.25
CA ALA A 304 4.62 -13.14 -1.11
C ALA A 304 4.00 -11.77 -1.40
N SER A 305 3.41 -11.09 -0.41
CA SER A 305 2.62 -9.88 -0.59
C SER A 305 3.38 -8.74 -1.29
N TYR A 306 4.66 -8.57 -0.99
CA TYR A 306 5.47 -7.51 -1.61
C TYR A 306 5.83 -7.82 -3.08
N PRO A 307 6.30 -9.03 -3.45
CA PRO A 307 6.41 -9.42 -4.85
C PRO A 307 5.10 -9.34 -5.63
N ILE A 308 3.97 -9.78 -5.03
CA ILE A 308 2.65 -9.68 -5.65
C ILE A 308 2.29 -8.21 -5.91
N TYR A 309 2.55 -7.32 -4.94
CA TYR A 309 2.35 -5.88 -5.13
C TYR A 309 3.17 -5.33 -6.31
N ILE A 310 4.41 -5.75 -6.50
CA ILE A 310 5.24 -5.29 -7.62
C ILE A 310 4.70 -5.80 -8.96
N LEU A 311 4.21 -7.03 -9.03
CA LEU A 311 3.81 -7.70 -10.29
C LEU A 311 2.38 -7.39 -10.74
N HIS A 312 1.45 -7.17 -9.79
CA HIS A 312 0.02 -7.26 -10.06
C HIS A 312 -0.49 -6.32 -11.15
N GLN A 313 -0.10 -5.04 -11.16
CA GLN A 313 -0.66 -4.08 -12.10
C GLN A 313 -0.22 -4.37 -13.55
N THR A 314 1.03 -4.78 -13.73
CA THR A 314 1.55 -5.22 -15.03
C THR A 314 0.75 -6.41 -15.55
N LEU A 315 0.50 -7.40 -14.70
CA LEU A 315 -0.26 -8.59 -15.07
C LEU A 315 -1.73 -8.27 -15.32
N ILE A 316 -2.34 -7.39 -14.53
CA ILE A 316 -3.72 -6.92 -14.76
C ILE A 316 -3.82 -6.30 -16.15
N ILE A 317 -2.95 -5.36 -16.50
CA ILE A 317 -3.01 -4.64 -17.78
C ILE A 317 -2.73 -5.58 -18.93
N ALA A 318 -1.70 -6.44 -18.84
CA ALA A 318 -1.36 -7.39 -19.88
C ALA A 318 -2.48 -8.40 -20.16
N ILE A 319 -3.09 -8.97 -19.12
CA ILE A 319 -4.21 -9.91 -19.26
C ILE A 319 -5.46 -9.17 -19.77
N ALA A 320 -5.76 -8.00 -19.17
CA ALA A 320 -6.93 -7.23 -19.51
C ALA A 320 -6.91 -6.77 -20.97
N TYR A 321 -5.74 -6.43 -21.54
CA TYR A 321 -5.61 -6.03 -22.95
C TYR A 321 -6.26 -7.05 -23.92
N TYR A 322 -6.12 -8.36 -23.64
CA TYR A 322 -6.74 -9.40 -24.46
C TYR A 322 -8.18 -9.70 -24.03
N VAL A 323 -8.48 -9.65 -22.74
CA VAL A 323 -9.79 -10.04 -22.18
C VAL A 323 -10.88 -9.02 -22.49
N ILE A 324 -10.58 -7.71 -22.44
CA ILE A 324 -11.58 -6.67 -22.71
C ILE A 324 -12.07 -6.66 -24.16
N GLN A 325 -11.29 -7.21 -25.10
CA GLN A 325 -11.64 -7.32 -26.51
C GLN A 325 -12.61 -8.48 -26.79
N GLN A 326 -12.85 -9.38 -25.84
CA GLN A 326 -13.75 -10.51 -26.03
C GLN A 326 -15.21 -10.08 -25.88
N PRO A 327 -16.17 -10.75 -26.55
CA PRO A 327 -17.59 -10.44 -26.45
C PRO A 327 -18.25 -11.06 -25.21
N TRP A 328 -17.56 -10.99 -24.07
CA TRP A 328 -18.05 -11.55 -22.80
C TRP A 328 -18.66 -10.46 -21.91
N PRO A 329 -19.61 -10.81 -21.02
CA PRO A 329 -20.14 -9.86 -20.03
C PRO A 329 -19.04 -9.25 -19.16
N PRO A 330 -19.14 -7.96 -18.76
CA PRO A 330 -18.14 -7.27 -17.95
C PRO A 330 -17.76 -8.00 -16.66
N ALA A 331 -18.76 -8.58 -15.96
CA ALA A 331 -18.52 -9.34 -14.74
C ALA A 331 -17.66 -10.60 -14.99
N VAL A 332 -17.84 -11.29 -16.11
CA VAL A 332 -17.03 -12.47 -16.48
C VAL A 332 -15.60 -12.03 -16.76
N LYS A 333 -15.42 -10.94 -17.54
CA LYS A 333 -14.09 -10.34 -17.80
C LYS A 333 -13.38 -9.96 -16.52
N TYR A 334 -14.09 -9.34 -15.59
CA TYR A 334 -13.55 -8.95 -14.27
C TYR A 334 -12.94 -10.16 -13.53
N TRP A 335 -13.71 -11.24 -13.40
CA TRP A 335 -13.23 -12.43 -12.69
C TRP A 335 -12.11 -13.17 -13.40
N ILE A 336 -12.11 -13.18 -14.74
CA ILE A 336 -11.01 -13.77 -15.53
C ILE A 336 -9.72 -12.95 -15.33
N VAL A 337 -9.78 -11.62 -15.40
CA VAL A 337 -8.61 -10.77 -15.19
C VAL A 337 -8.10 -10.91 -13.75
N LEU A 338 -8.98 -10.85 -12.76
CA LEU A 338 -8.59 -10.98 -11.36
C LEU A 338 -7.98 -12.35 -11.06
N GLY A 339 -8.66 -13.43 -11.45
CA GLY A 339 -8.20 -14.81 -11.22
C GLY A 339 -6.91 -15.12 -11.98
N GLY A 340 -6.82 -14.70 -13.26
CA GLY A 340 -5.62 -14.83 -14.07
C GLY A 340 -4.43 -14.06 -13.50
N THR A 341 -4.65 -12.84 -13.01
CA THR A 341 -3.62 -12.04 -12.34
C THR A 341 -3.14 -12.72 -11.05
N LEU A 342 -4.06 -13.14 -10.19
CA LEU A 342 -3.70 -13.79 -8.93
C LEU A 342 -2.92 -15.08 -9.17
N ALA A 343 -3.39 -15.93 -10.08
CA ALA A 343 -2.71 -17.16 -10.46
C ALA A 343 -1.30 -16.88 -11.01
N SER A 344 -1.18 -15.93 -11.93
CA SER A 344 0.11 -15.54 -12.52
C SER A 344 1.08 -14.98 -11.48
N CYS A 345 0.60 -14.13 -10.56
CA CYS A 345 1.41 -13.63 -9.44
C CYS A 345 1.93 -14.76 -8.55
N ILE A 346 1.07 -15.72 -8.19
CA ILE A 346 1.45 -16.88 -7.35
C ILE A 346 2.47 -17.76 -8.09
N VAL A 347 2.22 -18.08 -9.35
CA VAL A 347 3.12 -18.89 -10.17
C VAL A 347 4.50 -18.22 -10.29
N LEU A 348 4.55 -16.94 -10.66
CA LEU A 348 5.82 -16.20 -10.77
C LEU A 348 6.53 -16.09 -9.42
N TYR A 349 5.79 -15.87 -8.33
CA TYR A 349 6.37 -15.85 -7.01
C TYR A 349 7.00 -17.19 -6.63
N GLU A 350 6.29 -18.31 -6.78
CA GLU A 350 6.77 -19.63 -6.38
C GLU A 350 7.85 -20.20 -7.30
N THR A 351 7.79 -19.93 -8.60
CA THR A 351 8.73 -20.52 -9.58
C THR A 351 9.95 -19.67 -9.82
N VAL A 352 9.83 -18.35 -9.76
CA VAL A 352 10.91 -17.41 -10.10
C VAL A 352 11.37 -16.63 -8.87
N VAL A 353 10.49 -15.80 -8.28
CA VAL A 353 10.93 -14.82 -7.27
C VAL A 353 11.47 -15.51 -6.01
N ARG A 354 10.81 -16.55 -5.55
CA ARG A 354 11.18 -17.26 -4.32
C ARG A 354 12.45 -18.10 -4.48
N ARG A 355 12.72 -18.60 -5.69
CA ARG A 355 13.78 -19.60 -5.94
C ARG A 355 15.13 -19.00 -6.30
N PHE A 356 15.15 -17.92 -7.10
CA PHE A 356 16.40 -17.36 -7.62
C PHE A 356 16.91 -16.22 -6.73
N ALA A 357 18.18 -16.24 -6.35
CA ALA A 357 18.81 -15.24 -5.48
C ALA A 357 18.71 -13.82 -6.07
N LEU A 358 18.96 -13.68 -7.38
CA LEU A 358 18.85 -12.39 -8.08
C LEU A 358 17.40 -11.88 -8.08
N ALA A 359 16.42 -12.73 -8.39
CA ALA A 359 15.02 -12.36 -8.35
C ALA A 359 14.59 -11.91 -6.95
N ARG A 360 15.00 -12.64 -5.90
CA ARG A 360 14.77 -12.24 -4.51
C ARG A 360 15.31 -10.86 -4.20
N LEU A 361 16.52 -10.55 -4.68
CA LEU A 361 17.15 -9.23 -4.48
C LEU A 361 16.35 -8.13 -5.20
N ILE A 362 16.01 -8.33 -6.48
CA ILE A 362 15.22 -7.40 -7.30
C ILE A 362 13.85 -7.13 -6.67
N PHE A 363 13.22 -8.15 -6.09
CA PHE A 363 11.92 -8.02 -5.42
C PHE A 363 12.04 -7.69 -3.92
N GLY A 364 13.19 -7.17 -3.46
CA GLY A 364 13.40 -6.70 -2.08
C GLY A 364 13.23 -7.75 -0.99
N MET A 365 13.35 -9.04 -1.35
CA MET A 365 13.29 -10.15 -0.40
C MET A 365 14.61 -10.37 0.31
N LYS A 366 14.59 -11.07 1.44
CA LYS A 366 15.83 -11.44 2.16
C LYS A 366 16.63 -12.45 1.36
N PRO A 367 17.97 -12.33 1.31
CA PRO A 367 18.85 -13.33 0.69
C PRO A 367 18.66 -14.72 1.29
N LEU A 368 18.87 -15.76 0.49
CA LEU A 368 18.72 -17.17 0.90
C LEU A 368 19.68 -17.55 2.03
N ASP A 369 20.92 -17.09 1.98
CA ASP A 369 21.95 -17.39 2.99
C ASP A 369 21.57 -16.89 4.39
N LYS A 370 20.95 -15.72 4.48
CA LYS A 370 20.41 -15.17 5.74
C LYS A 370 19.22 -15.96 6.29
N ILE A 371 18.49 -16.66 5.43
CA ILE A 371 17.39 -17.54 5.84
C ILE A 371 17.97 -18.85 6.39
N ALA A 372 18.95 -19.44 5.70
CA ALA A 372 19.65 -20.65 6.13
C ALA A 372 20.37 -20.44 7.47
N ALA A 373 21.13 -19.36 7.62
CA ALA A 373 21.82 -19.01 8.86
C ALA A 373 20.86 -18.83 10.06
N ARG A 374 19.66 -18.25 9.84
CA ARG A 374 18.64 -18.14 10.89
C ARG A 374 17.99 -19.47 11.26
N ALA A 375 17.82 -20.36 10.29
CA ALA A 375 17.28 -21.70 10.54
C ALA A 375 18.25 -22.53 11.39
N VAL A 376 19.55 -22.47 11.11
CA VAL A 376 20.61 -23.12 11.90
C VAL A 376 20.65 -22.55 13.31
N ALA A 377 20.69 -21.21 13.48
CA ALA A 377 20.72 -20.55 14.78
C ALA A 377 19.46 -20.82 15.64
N LYS A 378 18.31 -21.11 15.01
CA LYS A 378 17.09 -21.48 15.72
C LYS A 378 17.09 -22.94 16.18
N ARG A 379 17.70 -23.83 15.42
CA ARG A 379 17.89 -25.25 15.80
C ARG A 379 18.84 -25.38 16.99
N SER A 380 19.99 -24.72 16.94
CA SER A 380 20.99 -24.77 18.03
C SER A 380 20.46 -24.15 19.36
N ARG A 381 19.47 -23.24 19.31
CA ARG A 381 18.81 -22.69 20.51
C ARG A 381 17.66 -23.57 21.04
N ALA A 382 17.19 -24.53 20.29
CA ALA A 382 16.13 -25.45 20.72
C ALA A 382 16.71 -26.74 21.29
N GLU A 383 18.00 -26.94 21.12
CA GLU A 383 18.79 -28.11 21.59
C GLU A 383 19.57 -27.81 22.92
N ILE A 384 19.46 -26.56 23.42
CA ILE A 384 19.94 -26.08 24.73
C ILE A 384 18.76 -25.81 25.64
#